data_06a04a5fab25e2189b40dd1e5bd46f20
#
_entry.id   06a04a5fab25e2189b40dd1e5bd46f20
#
_cell.length_a   1.000
_cell.length_b   1.000
_cell.length_c   1.000
_cell.angle_alpha   90.00
_cell.angle_beta   90.00
_cell.angle_gamma   90.00
#
_symmetry.space_group_name_H-M   'P 1'
#
loop_
_entity.id
_entity.type
_entity.pdbx_description
1 polymer ?
#
loop_
_entity_poly.entity_id
_entity_poly.type
_entity_poly.pdbx_seq_one_letter_code
_entity_poly.pdbx_strand_id
1 'polypeptide(L)'
;MKEYISVVIIFFIGLFGFFSVNEISNNIKDKDSLMYTIKEKEEEYLVLPSEAIIENDTIIPGKSGKKVNLNNSYHNMKKFGAFNDNFLVYDKVDPNDKLKNNYNKYIVGGNKEKREISLIFDADNRYLDDILNILKINKASSNFLIDGLWGEDNIGIMFKISSNNYLVNKGYDNNYSDLTILYTNSLINRFNHSSFCFLEEKDSDVIKLCKSRKMGTILSKKIEFKDYTKVDLENGKIIYLDIDNSNLKQLNLLIRYIKQKGYKLVTLVDLLKE
;
A
#
# COMPACT_ATOMS: atom_id res chain seq x y z
N MET A 1 -11.69 7.46 -53.59
CA MET A 1 -11.53 6.01 -53.32
C MET A 1 -10.09 5.52 -53.51
N LYS A 2 -9.38 5.84 -54.60
CA LYS A 2 -7.97 5.40 -54.81
C LYS A 2 -6.99 5.92 -53.77
N GLU A 3 -7.13 7.16 -53.28
CA GLU A 3 -6.23 7.74 -52.26
C GLU A 3 -6.35 7.08 -50.91
N TYR A 4 -7.54 6.68 -50.46
CA TYR A 4 -7.76 5.97 -49.20
C TYR A 4 -7.15 4.56 -49.23
N ILE A 5 -7.19 3.90 -50.38
CA ILE A 5 -6.59 2.56 -50.59
C ILE A 5 -5.06 2.65 -50.46
N SER A 6 -4.45 3.72 -51.02
CA SER A 6 -2.99 3.91 -50.89
C SER A 6 -2.54 4.16 -49.45
N VAL A 7 -3.29 4.95 -48.68
CA VAL A 7 -2.99 5.22 -47.26
C VAL A 7 -3.11 3.95 -46.40
N VAL A 8 -4.14 3.14 -46.67
CA VAL A 8 -4.34 1.87 -45.95
C VAL A 8 -3.22 0.88 -46.29
N ILE A 9 -2.79 0.79 -47.54
CA ILE A 9 -1.69 -0.09 -47.97
C ILE A 9 -0.37 0.35 -47.31
N ILE A 10 -0.06 1.66 -47.27
CA ILE A 10 1.15 2.18 -46.62
C ILE A 10 1.14 1.87 -45.12
N PHE A 11 -0.04 2.01 -44.46
CA PHE A 11 -0.20 1.68 -43.05
C PHE A 11 0.06 0.19 -42.77
N PHE A 12 -0.48 -0.71 -43.59
CA PHE A 12 -0.24 -2.16 -43.47
C PHE A 12 1.20 -2.53 -43.75
N ILE A 13 1.88 -1.95 -44.76
CA ILE A 13 3.30 -2.16 -45.03
C ILE A 13 4.15 -1.66 -43.85
N GLY A 14 3.82 -0.52 -43.25
CA GLY A 14 4.48 0.01 -42.06
C GLY A 14 4.33 -0.92 -40.85
N LEU A 15 3.12 -1.42 -40.61
CA LEU A 15 2.86 -2.39 -39.56
C LEU A 15 3.63 -3.71 -39.77
N PHE A 16 3.57 -4.25 -41.01
CA PHE A 16 4.27 -5.50 -41.32
C PHE A 16 5.78 -5.33 -41.20
N GLY A 17 6.34 -4.22 -41.69
CA GLY A 17 7.73 -3.89 -41.52
C GLY A 17 8.14 -3.78 -40.04
N PHE A 18 7.31 -3.14 -39.22
CA PHE A 18 7.55 -3.03 -37.78
C PHE A 18 7.58 -4.40 -37.07
N PHE A 19 6.59 -5.27 -37.36
CA PHE A 19 6.57 -6.63 -36.82
C PHE A 19 7.77 -7.47 -37.28
N SER A 20 8.13 -7.41 -38.54
CA SER A 20 9.27 -8.13 -39.08
C SER A 20 10.60 -7.71 -38.49
N VAL A 21 10.81 -6.40 -38.31
CA VAL A 21 12.02 -5.86 -37.67
C VAL A 21 12.10 -6.25 -36.19
N ASN A 22 10.97 -6.24 -35.48
CA ASN A 22 10.93 -6.68 -34.09
C ASN A 22 11.25 -8.20 -33.97
N GLU A 23 10.71 -9.03 -34.85
CA GLU A 23 10.97 -10.47 -34.84
C GLU A 23 12.44 -10.80 -35.17
N ILE A 24 13.03 -10.12 -36.15
CA ILE A 24 14.46 -10.26 -36.50
C ILE A 24 15.34 -9.75 -35.32
N SER A 25 14.98 -8.62 -34.71
CA SER A 25 15.72 -8.07 -33.56
C SER A 25 15.69 -9.03 -32.35
N ASN A 26 14.55 -9.66 -32.10
CA ASN A 26 14.41 -10.63 -31.01
C ASN A 26 15.22 -11.91 -31.31
N ASN A 27 15.18 -12.41 -32.54
CA ASN A 27 15.98 -13.58 -32.96
C ASN A 27 17.50 -13.37 -32.88
N ILE A 28 17.97 -12.14 -33.13
CA ILE A 28 19.39 -11.77 -32.97
C ILE A 28 19.77 -11.73 -31.51
N LYS A 29 18.92 -11.11 -30.65
CA LYS A 29 19.14 -11.05 -29.20
C LYS A 29 19.18 -12.44 -28.56
N ASP A 30 18.32 -13.33 -28.98
CA ASP A 30 18.24 -14.70 -28.44
C ASP A 30 19.49 -15.56 -28.72
N LYS A 31 20.27 -15.19 -29.74
CA LYS A 31 21.56 -15.82 -30.07
C LYS A 31 22.76 -15.15 -29.40
N ASP A 32 22.55 -14.05 -28.72
CA ASP A 32 23.62 -13.32 -28.00
C ASP A 32 23.96 -14.05 -26.70
N SER A 33 25.23 -14.34 -26.48
CA SER A 33 25.74 -15.02 -25.29
C SER A 33 25.36 -14.33 -23.99
N LEU A 34 25.27 -13.00 -23.98
CA LEU A 34 24.85 -12.22 -22.81
C LEU A 34 23.35 -12.45 -22.50
N MET A 35 22.50 -12.42 -23.54
CA MET A 35 21.08 -12.72 -23.36
C MET A 35 20.87 -14.15 -22.84
N TYR A 36 21.64 -15.09 -23.36
CA TYR A 36 21.61 -16.49 -22.88
C TYR A 36 21.95 -16.56 -21.39
N THR A 37 23.03 -15.89 -20.97
CA THR A 37 23.45 -15.85 -19.55
C THR A 37 22.39 -15.21 -18.66
N ILE A 38 21.70 -14.14 -19.12
CA ILE A 38 20.62 -13.49 -18.35
C ILE A 38 19.45 -14.46 -18.17
N LYS A 39 19.06 -15.19 -19.24
CA LYS A 39 17.99 -16.19 -19.19
C LYS A 39 18.33 -17.36 -18.26
N GLU A 40 19.56 -17.89 -18.34
CA GLU A 40 20.02 -18.97 -17.48
C GLU A 40 19.95 -18.59 -15.99
N LYS A 41 20.22 -17.32 -15.67
CA LYS A 41 20.20 -16.82 -14.31
C LYS A 41 18.86 -16.25 -13.85
N GLU A 42 17.86 -16.19 -14.72
CA GLU A 42 16.56 -15.57 -14.42
C GLU A 42 15.91 -16.16 -13.16
N GLU A 43 15.95 -17.49 -13.01
CA GLU A 43 15.35 -18.20 -11.90
C GLU A 43 16.01 -17.90 -10.55
N GLU A 44 17.31 -17.59 -10.53
CA GLU A 44 18.06 -17.24 -9.30
C GLU A 44 17.52 -15.94 -8.69
N TYR A 45 16.97 -15.05 -9.51
CA TYR A 45 16.45 -13.74 -9.09
C TYR A 45 14.92 -13.67 -9.06
N LEU A 46 14.23 -14.78 -9.37
CA LEU A 46 12.78 -14.85 -9.29
C LEU A 46 12.32 -14.81 -7.83
N VAL A 47 11.43 -13.90 -7.51
CA VAL A 47 10.70 -13.88 -6.25
C VAL A 47 9.23 -14.08 -6.57
N LEU A 48 8.67 -15.20 -6.14
CA LEU A 48 7.24 -15.45 -6.29
C LEU A 48 6.41 -14.52 -5.41
N PRO A 49 5.23 -14.09 -5.87
CA PRO A 49 4.31 -13.36 -5.00
C PRO A 49 3.78 -14.27 -3.89
N SER A 50 3.49 -13.71 -2.72
CA SER A 50 2.67 -14.39 -1.72
C SER A 50 1.22 -13.97 -1.89
N GLU A 51 0.31 -14.94 -1.85
CA GLU A 51 -1.11 -14.69 -2.04
C GLU A 51 -1.74 -14.03 -0.79
N ALA A 52 -2.88 -13.37 -0.98
CA ALA A 52 -3.66 -12.84 0.12
C ALA A 52 -4.22 -13.98 0.97
N ILE A 53 -4.28 -13.77 2.28
CA ILE A 53 -4.97 -14.68 3.22
C ILE A 53 -6.41 -14.20 3.33
N ILE A 54 -7.34 -15.01 2.87
CA ILE A 54 -8.76 -14.71 2.87
C ILE A 54 -9.46 -15.71 3.79
N GLU A 55 -10.03 -15.22 4.87
CA GLU A 55 -10.79 -16.03 5.83
C GLU A 55 -12.20 -15.45 5.98
N ASN A 56 -13.22 -16.17 5.49
CA ASN A 56 -14.60 -15.72 5.48
C ASN A 56 -14.77 -14.33 4.85
N ASP A 57 -15.01 -13.32 5.69
CA ASP A 57 -15.24 -11.93 5.32
C ASP A 57 -14.03 -11.01 5.60
N THR A 58 -12.89 -11.57 6.00
CA THR A 58 -11.66 -10.83 6.27
C THR A 58 -10.57 -11.10 5.23
N ILE A 59 -9.63 -10.17 5.12
CA ILE A 59 -8.48 -10.26 4.22
C ILE A 59 -7.22 -9.67 4.87
N ILE A 60 -6.11 -10.37 4.63
CA ILE A 60 -4.75 -9.87 4.80
C ILE A 60 -4.14 -9.86 3.40
N PRO A 61 -3.63 -8.72 2.89
CA PRO A 61 -3.12 -8.62 1.53
C PRO A 61 -1.90 -9.50 1.32
N GLY A 62 -1.72 -9.94 0.08
CA GLY A 62 -0.53 -10.61 -0.38
C GLY A 62 0.67 -9.66 -0.49
N LYS A 63 1.71 -10.13 -1.12
CA LYS A 63 2.91 -9.35 -1.44
C LYS A 63 3.34 -9.68 -2.85
N SER A 64 3.63 -8.67 -3.63
CA SER A 64 4.14 -8.89 -4.98
C SER A 64 5.54 -9.47 -4.96
N GLY A 65 5.77 -10.35 -5.93
CA GLY A 65 7.08 -10.84 -6.29
C GLY A 65 7.74 -9.96 -7.34
N LYS A 66 8.83 -10.47 -7.88
CA LYS A 66 9.55 -9.84 -9.00
C LYS A 66 10.15 -10.91 -9.91
N LYS A 67 10.21 -10.62 -11.20
CA LYS A 67 10.93 -11.42 -12.20
C LYS A 67 11.86 -10.54 -13.00
N VAL A 68 12.92 -11.12 -13.53
CA VAL A 68 13.86 -10.37 -14.38
C VAL A 68 13.16 -9.92 -15.66
N ASN A 69 13.28 -8.64 -15.99
CA ASN A 69 12.94 -8.13 -17.32
C ASN A 69 14.13 -8.35 -18.24
N LEU A 70 14.09 -9.43 -19.00
CA LEU A 70 15.19 -9.87 -19.87
C LEU A 70 15.64 -8.78 -20.83
N ASN A 71 14.70 -8.12 -21.52
CA ASN A 71 15.01 -7.11 -22.52
C ASN A 71 15.66 -5.86 -21.92
N ASN A 72 15.12 -5.33 -20.84
CA ASN A 72 15.66 -4.14 -20.20
C ASN A 72 17.01 -4.43 -19.52
N SER A 73 17.15 -5.60 -18.91
CA SER A 73 18.41 -6.05 -18.31
C SER A 73 19.51 -6.20 -19.38
N TYR A 74 19.17 -6.87 -20.50
CA TYR A 74 20.08 -6.99 -21.63
C TYR A 74 20.50 -5.60 -22.18
N HIS A 75 19.54 -4.70 -22.39
CA HIS A 75 19.83 -3.35 -22.88
C HIS A 75 20.80 -2.59 -21.96
N ASN A 76 20.63 -2.70 -20.65
CA ASN A 76 21.52 -2.09 -19.67
C ASN A 76 22.93 -2.70 -19.69
N MET A 77 23.04 -4.01 -19.90
CA MET A 77 24.31 -4.74 -19.85
C MET A 77 25.06 -4.76 -21.19
N LYS A 78 24.34 -4.63 -22.33
CA LYS A 78 24.90 -4.79 -23.68
C LYS A 78 26.15 -3.97 -23.94
N LYS A 79 26.18 -2.72 -23.47
CA LYS A 79 27.34 -1.82 -23.66
C LYS A 79 28.60 -2.25 -22.88
N PHE A 80 28.43 -3.12 -21.88
CA PHE A 80 29.54 -3.66 -21.08
C PHE A 80 29.96 -5.07 -21.56
N GLY A 81 29.14 -5.71 -22.37
CA GLY A 81 29.40 -7.03 -22.94
C GLY A 81 29.43 -8.20 -21.96
N ALA A 82 29.08 -7.99 -20.69
CA ALA A 82 29.14 -8.98 -19.63
C ALA A 82 27.94 -8.87 -18.69
N PHE A 83 27.56 -10.01 -18.09
CA PHE A 83 26.53 -10.06 -17.06
C PHE A 83 26.98 -9.33 -15.78
N ASN A 84 26.07 -8.55 -15.20
CA ASN A 84 26.24 -7.89 -13.92
C ASN A 84 24.87 -7.69 -13.27
N ASP A 85 24.69 -8.27 -12.09
CA ASP A 85 23.44 -8.23 -11.29
C ASP A 85 22.98 -6.83 -10.94
N ASN A 86 23.90 -5.86 -10.78
CA ASN A 86 23.55 -4.47 -10.52
C ASN A 86 22.80 -3.78 -11.68
N PHE A 87 22.82 -4.36 -12.86
CA PHE A 87 22.11 -3.86 -14.05
C PHE A 87 20.82 -4.64 -14.37
N LEU A 88 20.44 -5.61 -13.51
CA LEU A 88 19.18 -6.30 -13.65
C LEU A 88 18.01 -5.32 -13.43
N VAL A 89 17.04 -5.41 -14.31
CA VAL A 89 15.75 -4.73 -14.22
C VAL A 89 14.70 -5.78 -13.91
N TYR A 90 13.75 -5.41 -13.06
CA TYR A 90 12.72 -6.34 -12.62
C TYR A 90 11.33 -5.84 -13.00
N ASP A 91 10.49 -6.76 -13.45
CA ASP A 91 9.05 -6.56 -13.52
C ASP A 91 8.41 -7.04 -12.22
N LYS A 92 7.40 -6.32 -11.78
CA LYS A 92 6.57 -6.70 -10.64
C LYS A 92 5.67 -7.88 -11.04
N VAL A 93 5.59 -8.88 -10.19
CA VAL A 93 4.65 -10.00 -10.31
C VAL A 93 3.62 -9.86 -9.18
N ASP A 94 2.41 -9.49 -9.54
CA ASP A 94 1.35 -9.31 -8.55
C ASP A 94 0.74 -10.64 -8.10
N PRO A 95 0.22 -10.74 -6.85
CA PRO A 95 -0.58 -11.88 -6.42
C PRO A 95 -1.88 -11.98 -7.24
N ASN A 96 -2.48 -13.19 -7.32
CA ASN A 96 -3.75 -13.39 -8.01
C ASN A 96 -4.89 -12.64 -7.31
N ASP A 97 -4.95 -12.75 -5.99
CA ASP A 97 -5.94 -12.07 -5.15
C ASP A 97 -5.42 -10.74 -4.64
N LYS A 98 -5.56 -9.69 -5.47
CA LYS A 98 -5.18 -8.32 -5.07
C LYS A 98 -6.18 -7.73 -4.09
N LEU A 99 -5.68 -6.98 -3.12
CA LEU A 99 -6.50 -6.27 -2.15
C LEU A 99 -7.58 -5.39 -2.80
N LYS A 100 -7.23 -4.65 -3.86
CA LYS A 100 -8.17 -3.76 -4.57
C LYS A 100 -9.38 -4.48 -5.20
N ASN A 101 -9.27 -5.77 -5.48
CA ASN A 101 -10.36 -6.60 -6.03
C ASN A 101 -11.23 -7.17 -4.91
N ASN A 102 -10.78 -7.09 -3.66
CA ASN A 102 -11.37 -7.71 -2.47
C ASN A 102 -11.88 -6.71 -1.43
N TYR A 103 -12.24 -5.49 -1.83
CA TYR A 103 -12.80 -4.46 -0.93
C TYR A 103 -14.19 -4.78 -0.35
N ASN A 104 -14.74 -5.95 -0.67
CA ASN A 104 -15.90 -6.55 0.01
C ASN A 104 -15.52 -7.36 1.26
N LYS A 105 -14.26 -7.34 1.64
CA LYS A 105 -13.74 -8.00 2.83
C LYS A 105 -13.10 -6.98 3.76
N TYR A 106 -13.19 -7.22 5.07
CA TYR A 106 -12.56 -6.39 6.08
C TYR A 106 -11.06 -6.63 6.12
N ILE A 107 -10.29 -5.56 6.04
CA ILE A 107 -8.83 -5.61 6.15
C ILE A 107 -8.47 -5.66 7.63
N VAL A 108 -7.86 -6.75 8.06
CA VAL A 108 -7.52 -7.00 9.48
C VAL A 108 -6.02 -6.94 9.77
N GLY A 109 -5.21 -6.75 8.76
CA GLY A 109 -3.75 -6.65 8.89
C GLY A 109 -3.05 -6.50 7.55
N GLY A 110 -1.75 -6.26 7.58
CA GLY A 110 -0.85 -6.28 6.43
C GLY A 110 -0.18 -7.65 6.27
N ASN A 111 0.61 -7.80 5.20
CA ASN A 111 1.27 -9.05 4.86
C ASN A 111 2.15 -9.57 6.00
N LYS A 112 2.01 -10.86 6.32
CA LYS A 112 2.71 -11.52 7.45
C LYS A 112 4.21 -11.74 7.24
N GLU A 113 4.72 -11.55 6.03
CA GLU A 113 6.16 -11.60 5.75
C GLU A 113 6.88 -10.28 6.06
N LYS A 114 6.13 -9.18 6.19
CA LYS A 114 6.69 -7.86 6.47
C LYS A 114 6.76 -7.63 7.98
N ARG A 115 7.95 -7.31 8.49
CA ARG A 115 8.12 -6.88 9.88
C ARG A 115 7.70 -5.42 10.07
N GLU A 116 6.44 -5.16 9.77
CA GLU A 116 5.82 -3.84 9.79
C GLU A 116 4.59 -3.86 10.69
N ILE A 117 4.37 -2.77 11.41
CA ILE A 117 3.21 -2.54 12.28
C ILE A 117 2.66 -1.15 11.96
N SER A 118 1.34 -1.00 12.00
CA SER A 118 0.67 0.28 11.81
C SER A 118 -0.11 0.67 13.05
N LEU A 119 0.18 1.85 13.61
CA LEU A 119 -0.57 2.42 14.72
C LEU A 119 -1.69 3.32 14.19
N ILE A 120 -2.82 3.30 14.88
CA ILE A 120 -3.98 4.15 14.59
C ILE A 120 -4.37 4.91 15.86
N PHE A 121 -4.71 6.18 15.71
CA PHE A 121 -5.19 7.08 16.77
C PHE A 121 -6.43 7.84 16.30
N ASP A 122 -7.27 8.28 17.23
CA ASP A 122 -8.30 9.28 16.94
C ASP A 122 -7.66 10.67 16.80
N ALA A 123 -8.08 11.43 15.80
CA ALA A 123 -7.57 12.78 15.57
C ALA A 123 -8.15 13.80 16.58
N ASP A 124 -9.34 13.52 17.12
CA ASP A 124 -10.01 14.32 18.16
C ASP A 124 -9.50 14.04 19.58
N ASN A 125 -8.47 13.21 19.73
CA ASN A 125 -7.90 12.89 21.03
C ASN A 125 -7.30 14.15 21.67
N ARG A 126 -7.67 14.43 22.94
CA ARG A 126 -7.16 15.58 23.71
C ARG A 126 -5.65 15.61 23.90
N TYR A 127 -4.96 14.47 23.72
CA TYR A 127 -3.49 14.35 23.79
C TYR A 127 -2.85 14.34 22.40
N LEU A 128 -3.54 14.80 21.38
CA LEU A 128 -3.06 14.76 19.99
C LEU A 128 -1.67 15.40 19.83
N ASP A 129 -1.44 16.55 20.43
CA ASP A 129 -0.15 17.25 20.33
C ASP A 129 0.99 16.45 20.97
N ASP A 130 0.73 15.80 22.09
CA ASP A 130 1.70 14.91 22.75
C ASP A 130 1.96 13.67 21.91
N ILE A 131 0.93 13.06 21.34
CA ILE A 131 1.05 11.90 20.42
C ILE A 131 1.92 12.29 19.22
N LEU A 132 1.64 13.41 18.56
CA LEU A 132 2.41 13.89 17.40
C LEU A 132 3.87 14.18 17.76
N ASN A 133 4.11 14.75 18.93
CA ASN A 133 5.48 15.00 19.42
C ASN A 133 6.22 13.69 19.69
N ILE A 134 5.58 12.71 20.35
CA ILE A 134 6.16 11.40 20.59
C ILE A 134 6.50 10.69 19.28
N LEU A 135 5.61 10.70 18.29
CA LEU A 135 5.85 10.14 16.96
C LEU A 135 7.04 10.82 16.29
N LYS A 136 7.10 12.14 16.31
CA LYS A 136 8.19 12.94 15.72
C LYS A 136 9.55 12.62 16.34
N ILE A 137 9.65 12.60 17.67
CA ILE A 137 10.89 12.29 18.40
C ILE A 137 11.39 10.88 18.03
N ASN A 138 10.47 9.94 17.87
CA ASN A 138 10.80 8.58 17.50
C ASN A 138 10.94 8.37 15.99
N LYS A 139 10.78 9.38 15.13
CA LYS A 139 10.78 9.23 13.68
C LYS A 139 9.86 8.08 13.25
N ALA A 140 8.63 8.08 13.76
CA ALA A 140 7.61 7.10 13.50
C ALA A 140 6.45 7.74 12.74
N SER A 141 5.86 6.99 11.81
CA SER A 141 4.62 7.36 11.13
C SER A 141 3.47 6.54 11.67
N SER A 142 2.26 7.07 11.59
CA SER A 142 1.04 6.44 12.06
C SER A 142 -0.17 6.87 11.22
N ASN A 143 -1.38 6.53 11.67
CA ASN A 143 -2.61 6.93 11.01
C ASN A 143 -3.54 7.58 12.01
N PHE A 144 -4.32 8.53 11.52
CA PHE A 144 -5.29 9.25 12.32
C PHE A 144 -6.68 9.13 11.72
N LEU A 145 -7.64 8.71 12.54
CA LEU A 145 -9.03 8.61 12.17
C LEU A 145 -9.65 10.01 12.16
N ILE A 146 -10.24 10.36 11.04
CA ILE A 146 -10.91 11.65 10.85
C ILE A 146 -12.41 11.41 10.80
N ASP A 147 -13.11 11.89 11.81
CA ASP A 147 -14.53 12.14 11.75
C ASP A 147 -14.77 13.45 10.99
N GLY A 148 -15.71 13.46 10.06
CA GLY A 148 -15.95 14.60 9.19
C GLY A 148 -16.45 15.83 9.95
N LEU A 149 -17.27 15.65 11.00
CA LEU A 149 -17.77 16.75 11.84
C LEU A 149 -16.60 17.44 12.56
N TRP A 150 -15.71 16.66 13.16
CA TRP A 150 -14.49 17.20 13.77
C TRP A 150 -13.57 17.86 12.71
N GLY A 151 -13.45 17.22 11.54
CA GLY A 151 -12.56 17.66 10.47
C GLY A 151 -12.91 19.04 9.89
N GLU A 152 -14.20 19.41 9.86
CA GLU A 152 -14.66 20.72 9.38
C GLU A 152 -13.98 21.89 10.12
N ASP A 153 -13.93 21.79 11.42
CA ASP A 153 -13.41 22.85 12.29
C ASP A 153 -11.88 22.74 12.51
N ASN A 154 -11.26 21.64 12.06
CA ASN A 154 -9.88 21.31 12.39
C ASN A 154 -8.95 21.13 11.18
N ILE A 155 -9.21 21.82 10.06
CA ILE A 155 -8.41 21.71 8.83
C ILE A 155 -6.91 21.99 9.08
N GLY A 156 -6.59 23.00 9.89
CA GLY A 156 -5.20 23.33 10.25
C GLY A 156 -4.52 22.20 11.04
N ILE A 157 -5.28 21.49 11.88
CA ILE A 157 -4.77 20.34 12.64
C ILE A 157 -4.59 19.14 11.69
N MET A 158 -5.51 18.89 10.78
CA MET A 158 -5.37 17.86 9.74
C MET A 158 -4.09 18.07 8.90
N PHE A 159 -3.79 19.32 8.53
CA PHE A 159 -2.53 19.66 7.85
C PHE A 159 -1.31 19.31 8.70
N LYS A 160 -1.32 19.62 9.99
CA LYS A 160 -0.24 19.27 10.93
C LYS A 160 -0.04 17.75 11.03
N ILE A 161 -1.13 16.99 11.14
CA ILE A 161 -1.09 15.53 11.19
C ILE A 161 -0.50 14.96 9.88
N SER A 162 -0.98 15.40 8.74
CA SER A 162 -0.69 14.84 7.42
C SER A 162 0.77 14.98 6.99
N SER A 163 1.57 15.81 7.67
CA SER A 163 2.98 16.03 7.31
C SER A 163 3.84 14.75 7.39
N ASN A 164 3.50 13.81 8.27
CA ASN A 164 4.22 12.54 8.43
C ASN A 164 3.30 11.34 8.73
N ASN A 165 1.99 11.55 8.73
CA ASN A 165 1.01 10.54 9.08
C ASN A 165 -0.09 10.49 8.02
N TYR A 166 -0.87 9.42 8.02
CA TYR A 166 -1.94 9.20 7.07
C TYR A 166 -3.30 9.43 7.73
N LEU A 167 -4.21 10.10 7.01
CA LEU A 167 -5.57 10.39 7.45
C LEU A 167 -6.51 9.32 6.89
N VAL A 168 -7.36 8.76 7.76
CA VAL A 168 -8.30 7.68 7.46
C VAL A 168 -9.72 8.14 7.74
N ASN A 169 -10.65 7.82 6.86
CA ASN A 169 -12.05 8.19 6.98
C ASN A 169 -12.77 7.37 8.07
N LYS A 170 -13.32 8.05 9.08
CA LYS A 170 -14.14 7.47 10.15
C LYS A 170 -15.65 7.84 10.02
N GLY A 171 -16.10 8.26 8.82
CA GLY A 171 -17.47 8.75 8.63
C GLY A 171 -17.63 10.21 9.03
N TYR A 172 -18.86 10.60 9.35
CA TYR A 172 -19.23 11.93 9.82
C TYR A 172 -20.20 11.78 10.98
N ASP A 173 -19.87 12.31 12.14
CA ASP A 173 -20.60 12.13 13.41
C ASP A 173 -20.87 10.64 13.71
N ASN A 174 -19.82 9.81 13.56
CA ASN A 174 -19.87 8.34 13.66
C ASN A 174 -20.90 7.66 12.74
N ASN A 175 -21.37 8.34 11.70
CA ASN A 175 -22.33 7.80 10.73
C ASN A 175 -21.68 7.60 9.36
N TYR A 176 -22.01 6.48 8.72
CA TYR A 176 -21.60 6.15 7.36
C TYR A 176 -22.81 6.14 6.42
N SER A 177 -22.76 7.02 5.45
CA SER A 177 -23.64 7.07 4.29
C SER A 177 -22.80 7.48 3.07
N ASP A 178 -23.36 7.38 1.87
CA ASP A 178 -22.70 7.87 0.67
C ASP A 178 -22.24 9.32 0.79
N LEU A 179 -23.09 10.18 1.36
CA LEU A 179 -22.81 11.60 1.51
C LEU A 179 -21.72 11.85 2.57
N THR A 180 -21.82 11.18 3.71
CA THR A 180 -20.85 11.36 4.82
C THR A 180 -19.47 10.86 4.44
N ILE A 181 -19.36 9.72 3.74
CA ILE A 181 -18.08 9.24 3.22
C ILE A 181 -17.47 10.23 2.21
N LEU A 182 -18.27 10.71 1.24
CA LEU A 182 -17.80 11.67 0.24
C LEU A 182 -17.36 12.98 0.87
N TYR A 183 -18.13 13.48 1.82
CA TYR A 183 -17.84 14.73 2.48
C TYR A 183 -16.51 14.64 3.26
N THR A 184 -16.38 13.64 4.14
CA THR A 184 -15.15 13.41 4.91
C THR A 184 -13.95 13.16 3.99
N ASN A 185 -14.13 12.40 2.88
CA ASN A 185 -13.09 12.23 1.88
C ASN A 185 -12.68 13.57 1.24
N SER A 186 -13.62 14.49 1.01
CA SER A 186 -13.31 15.80 0.44
C SER A 186 -12.39 16.63 1.34
N LEU A 187 -12.52 16.48 2.65
CA LEU A 187 -11.63 17.09 3.64
C LEU A 187 -10.25 16.44 3.63
N ILE A 188 -10.22 15.10 3.72
CA ILE A 188 -8.98 14.31 3.75
C ILE A 188 -8.18 14.47 2.47
N ASN A 189 -8.82 14.47 1.30
CA ASN A 189 -8.16 14.54 -0.02
C ASN A 189 -7.42 15.86 -0.28
N ARG A 190 -7.57 16.85 0.59
CA ARG A 190 -6.72 18.06 0.58
C ARG A 190 -5.29 17.77 1.01
N PHE A 191 -5.04 16.65 1.68
CA PHE A 191 -3.77 16.31 2.31
C PHE A 191 -3.20 14.97 1.83
N ASN A 192 -4.01 13.92 1.80
CA ASN A 192 -3.65 12.62 1.25
C ASN A 192 -4.85 11.98 0.57
N HIS A 193 -4.58 11.05 -0.35
CA HIS A 193 -5.66 10.31 -0.99
C HIS A 193 -6.36 9.39 0.01
N SER A 194 -7.68 9.59 0.23
CA SER A 194 -8.47 8.76 1.14
C SER A 194 -8.77 7.40 0.49
N SER A 195 -8.09 6.36 0.97
CA SER A 195 -8.19 5.00 0.41
C SER A 195 -8.93 4.02 1.33
N PHE A 196 -9.20 4.40 2.57
CA PHE A 196 -9.76 3.50 3.57
C PHE A 196 -10.86 4.14 4.39
N CYS A 197 -11.91 3.34 4.64
CA CYS A 197 -12.84 3.53 5.75
C CYS A 197 -12.32 2.76 6.98
N PHE A 198 -12.77 3.14 8.15
CA PHE A 198 -12.40 2.47 9.40
C PHE A 198 -13.64 2.03 10.19
N LEU A 199 -13.61 0.82 10.72
CA LEU A 199 -14.63 0.28 11.61
C LEU A 199 -14.00 -0.43 12.81
N GLU A 200 -14.63 -0.32 13.97
CA GLU A 200 -14.29 -1.11 15.16
C GLU A 200 -15.02 -2.47 15.19
N GLU A 201 -16.19 -2.51 14.59
CA GLU A 201 -17.03 -3.71 14.47
C GLU A 201 -17.51 -3.89 13.04
N LYS A 202 -17.87 -5.12 12.68
CA LYS A 202 -18.33 -5.44 11.33
C LYS A 202 -19.68 -4.80 11.05
N ASP A 203 -19.77 -4.13 9.91
CA ASP A 203 -21.00 -3.56 9.37
C ASP A 203 -21.07 -3.86 7.86
N SER A 204 -22.03 -4.71 7.50
CA SER A 204 -22.21 -5.21 6.13
C SER A 204 -22.64 -4.11 5.14
N ASP A 205 -23.24 -3.04 5.60
CA ASP A 205 -23.71 -1.96 4.74
C ASP A 205 -22.61 -0.92 4.55
N VAL A 206 -21.85 -0.60 5.60
CA VAL A 206 -20.69 0.27 5.49
C VAL A 206 -19.61 -0.31 4.57
N ILE A 207 -19.31 -1.61 4.64
CA ILE A 207 -18.32 -2.20 3.73
C ILE A 207 -18.77 -2.13 2.26
N LYS A 208 -20.07 -2.29 1.97
CA LYS A 208 -20.62 -2.12 0.61
C LYS A 208 -20.47 -0.67 0.13
N LEU A 209 -20.77 0.30 0.99
CA LEU A 209 -20.61 1.73 0.71
C LEU A 209 -19.15 2.07 0.40
N CYS A 210 -18.21 1.67 1.26
CA CYS A 210 -16.79 1.92 1.05
C CYS A 210 -16.27 1.26 -0.23
N LYS A 211 -16.65 0.00 -0.50
CA LYS A 211 -16.33 -0.69 -1.75
C LYS A 211 -16.84 0.05 -2.98
N SER A 212 -18.09 0.59 -2.95
CA SER A 212 -18.66 1.35 -4.06
C SER A 212 -17.82 2.59 -4.42
N ARG A 213 -17.10 3.12 -3.44
CA ARG A 213 -16.16 4.24 -3.55
C ARG A 213 -14.71 3.82 -3.81
N LYS A 214 -14.48 2.53 -4.10
CA LYS A 214 -13.15 1.94 -4.30
C LYS A 214 -12.23 2.12 -3.08
N MET A 215 -12.80 2.08 -1.89
CA MET A 215 -12.10 2.16 -0.62
C MET A 215 -12.11 0.80 0.08
N GLY A 216 -10.99 0.43 0.67
CA GLY A 216 -10.91 -0.71 1.58
C GLY A 216 -11.47 -0.36 2.95
N THR A 217 -12.00 -1.34 3.68
CA THR A 217 -12.51 -1.14 5.04
C THR A 217 -11.57 -1.80 6.04
N ILE A 218 -10.89 -0.97 6.84
CA ILE A 218 -10.05 -1.42 7.96
C ILE A 218 -10.95 -1.82 9.11
N LEU A 219 -10.72 -2.99 9.68
CA LEU A 219 -11.40 -3.46 10.88
C LEU A 219 -10.37 -3.65 12.00
N SER A 220 -10.46 -2.85 13.05
CA SER A 220 -9.59 -2.97 14.22
C SER A 220 -10.29 -2.45 15.47
N LYS A 221 -10.29 -3.24 16.53
CA LYS A 221 -10.84 -2.82 17.82
C LYS A 221 -9.88 -1.89 18.54
N LYS A 222 -10.43 -0.89 19.20
CA LYS A 222 -9.67 0.00 20.08
C LYS A 222 -9.14 -0.80 21.28
N ILE A 223 -7.87 -0.61 21.60
CA ILE A 223 -7.25 -1.23 22.76
C ILE A 223 -6.73 -0.19 23.75
N GLU A 224 -7.05 -0.40 25.01
CA GLU A 224 -6.40 0.25 26.13
C GLU A 224 -5.19 -0.56 26.57
N PHE A 225 -4.11 0.10 26.97
CA PHE A 225 -2.95 -0.60 27.50
C PHE A 225 -2.35 0.16 28.71
N LYS A 226 -2.03 -0.58 29.75
CA LYS A 226 -1.37 -0.06 30.96
C LYS A 226 0.12 -0.41 30.99
N ASP A 227 0.51 -1.42 30.23
CA ASP A 227 1.87 -1.93 30.14
C ASP A 227 2.20 -2.20 28.66
N TYR A 228 3.13 -1.43 28.13
CA TYR A 228 3.54 -1.53 26.72
C TYR A 228 4.09 -2.90 26.34
N THR A 229 4.62 -3.67 27.29
CA THR A 229 5.19 -5.01 27.03
C THR A 229 4.12 -6.07 26.76
N LYS A 230 2.87 -5.78 27.13
CA LYS A 230 1.72 -6.69 26.95
C LYS A 230 0.96 -6.42 25.64
N VAL A 231 1.35 -5.38 24.91
CA VAL A 231 0.79 -5.14 23.58
C VAL A 231 1.27 -6.23 22.63
N ASP A 232 0.33 -6.94 22.05
CA ASP A 232 0.62 -8.03 21.13
C ASP A 232 1.21 -7.49 19.81
N LEU A 233 2.43 -7.97 19.48
CA LEU A 233 3.19 -7.54 18.31
C LEU A 233 3.36 -8.71 17.35
N GLU A 234 2.83 -8.56 16.15
CA GLU A 234 2.94 -9.50 15.05
C GLU A 234 3.28 -8.78 13.74
N ASN A 235 3.84 -9.53 12.79
CA ASN A 235 4.04 -9.03 11.44
C ASN A 235 2.71 -8.59 10.82
N GLY A 236 2.68 -7.40 10.24
CA GLY A 236 1.49 -6.86 9.59
C GLY A 236 0.39 -6.38 10.56
N LYS A 237 0.63 -6.31 11.86
CA LYS A 237 -0.39 -5.91 12.84
C LYS A 237 -0.86 -4.48 12.63
N ILE A 238 -2.17 -4.29 12.70
CA ILE A 238 -2.84 -2.98 12.82
C ILE A 238 -3.25 -2.84 14.29
N ILE A 239 -2.83 -1.76 14.96
CA ILE A 239 -3.07 -1.53 16.37
C ILE A 239 -3.76 -0.18 16.55
N TYR A 240 -5.03 -0.19 16.91
CA TYR A 240 -5.79 1.01 17.24
C TYR A 240 -5.71 1.28 18.73
N LEU A 241 -5.07 2.38 19.11
CA LEU A 241 -4.73 2.72 20.50
C LEU A 241 -5.67 3.77 21.07
N ASP A 242 -6.21 3.49 22.24
CA ASP A 242 -6.82 4.52 23.09
C ASP A 242 -5.75 5.16 23.97
N ILE A 243 -5.58 6.48 23.81
CA ILE A 243 -4.58 7.25 24.55
C ILE A 243 -5.28 8.17 25.56
N ASP A 244 -4.96 7.94 26.80
CA ASP A 244 -5.41 8.75 27.94
C ASP A 244 -4.23 9.21 28.83
N ASN A 245 -4.52 9.88 29.93
CA ASN A 245 -3.50 10.36 30.86
C ASN A 245 -2.68 9.22 31.50
N SER A 246 -3.28 8.05 31.65
CA SER A 246 -2.64 6.90 32.33
C SER A 246 -1.60 6.20 31.44
N ASN A 247 -1.83 6.19 30.13
CA ASN A 247 -0.99 5.44 29.19
C ASN A 247 -0.16 6.32 28.22
N LEU A 248 -0.37 7.64 28.19
CA LEU A 248 0.39 8.54 27.31
C LEU A 248 1.92 8.38 27.46
N LYS A 249 2.42 8.25 28.70
CA LYS A 249 3.85 8.03 28.96
C LYS A 249 4.31 6.67 28.43
N GLN A 250 3.43 5.69 28.42
CA GLN A 250 3.71 4.35 27.92
C GLN A 250 3.82 4.32 26.38
N LEU A 251 3.18 5.26 25.67
CA LEU A 251 3.25 5.32 24.21
C LEU A 251 4.68 5.46 23.69
N ASN A 252 5.49 6.32 24.29
CA ASN A 252 6.90 6.45 23.90
C ASN A 252 7.68 5.14 24.11
N LEU A 253 7.42 4.45 25.22
CA LEU A 253 8.04 3.16 25.52
C LEU A 253 7.56 2.08 24.54
N LEU A 254 6.28 2.05 24.21
CA LEU A 254 5.70 1.14 23.21
C LEU A 254 6.36 1.31 21.84
N ILE A 255 6.49 2.53 21.34
CA ILE A 255 7.12 2.81 20.05
C ILE A 255 8.58 2.33 20.04
N ARG A 256 9.33 2.58 21.11
CA ARG A 256 10.70 2.10 21.24
C ARG A 256 10.77 0.59 21.31
N TYR A 257 9.87 -0.04 22.05
CA TYR A 257 9.78 -1.49 22.18
C TYR A 257 9.47 -2.17 20.84
N ILE A 258 8.50 -1.63 20.07
CA ILE A 258 8.20 -2.09 18.70
C ILE A 258 9.48 -2.07 17.85
N LYS A 259 10.23 -0.97 17.86
CA LYS A 259 11.48 -0.83 17.10
C LYS A 259 12.59 -1.77 17.58
N GLN A 260 12.75 -1.94 18.90
CA GLN A 260 13.72 -2.87 19.47
C GLN A 260 13.42 -4.33 19.11
N LYS A 261 12.14 -4.69 18.95
CA LYS A 261 11.72 -6.00 18.43
C LYS A 261 11.95 -6.16 16.92
N GLY A 262 12.51 -5.14 16.25
CA GLY A 262 12.84 -5.15 14.82
C GLY A 262 11.66 -4.86 13.89
N TYR A 263 10.56 -4.32 14.40
CA TYR A 263 9.45 -3.88 13.57
C TYR A 263 9.65 -2.43 13.09
N LYS A 264 9.17 -2.16 11.88
CA LYS A 264 9.03 -0.79 11.36
C LYS A 264 7.61 -0.29 11.63
N LEU A 265 7.50 0.95 12.11
CA LEU A 265 6.21 1.63 12.17
C LEU A 265 5.96 2.34 10.84
N VAL A 266 4.85 2.00 10.20
CA VAL A 266 4.48 2.48 8.87
C VAL A 266 3.01 2.92 8.84
N THR A 267 2.65 3.70 7.81
CA THR A 267 1.25 4.05 7.56
C THR A 267 0.47 2.83 7.04
N LEU A 268 -0.86 2.90 7.06
CA LEU A 268 -1.72 1.85 6.47
C LEU A 268 -1.46 1.68 4.97
N VAL A 269 -1.18 2.77 4.25
CA VAL A 269 -0.87 2.70 2.81
C VAL A 269 0.39 1.88 2.56
N ASP A 270 1.43 2.06 3.38
CA ASP A 270 2.67 1.31 3.23
C ASP A 270 2.51 -0.14 3.71
N LEU A 271 1.82 -0.35 4.85
CA LEU A 271 1.55 -1.68 5.40
C LEU A 271 0.81 -2.58 4.40
N LEU A 272 -0.21 -2.01 3.73
CA LEU A 272 -1.13 -2.73 2.84
C LEU A 272 -0.68 -2.75 1.38
N LYS A 273 0.49 -2.16 1.07
CA LYS A 273 1.07 -2.17 -0.26
C LYS A 273 1.51 -3.59 -0.63
N GLU A 274 0.92 -4.09 -1.72
CA GLU A 274 1.28 -5.37 -2.35
C GLU A 274 2.53 -5.29 -3.20
#